data_2c96ef82ffff9fab6bd29e502389f1a9
#
_entry.id   2c96ef82ffff9fab6bd29e502389f1a9
#
_cell.length_a   1.000
_cell.length_b   1.000
_cell.length_c   1.000
_cell.angle_alpha   90.00
_cell.angle_beta   90.00
_cell.angle_gamma   90.00
#
_symmetry.space_group_name_H-M   'P 1'
#
loop_
_entity.id
_entity.type
_entity.pdbx_description
1 polymer ?
#
loop_
_entity_poly.entity_id
_entity_poly.type
_entity_poly.pdbx_seq_one_letter_code
_entity_poly.pdbx_strand_id
1 'polypeptide(L)'
;MDLIYQNPTDLSHEEAIERVKQELKARNFGVLWEFDMTKKLAEHDLDLGAKFVVLEVCNPQKAHQVLSKDIAVGYFLPCKMAVYEKDGQVFVGTIKPSFLMGQLPGLDMPEIAAEVEEILQATVDALAG
;
A
#
# COMPACT_ATOMS: atom_id res chain seq x y z
N MET A 1 14.90 -2.97 2.99
CA MET A 1 14.31 -4.22 2.47
C MET A 1 13.77 -3.97 1.08
N ASP A 2 14.20 -4.74 0.11
CA ASP A 2 13.89 -4.48 -1.30
C ASP A 2 12.41 -4.62 -1.64
N LEU A 3 11.67 -5.37 -0.85
CA LEU A 3 10.24 -5.57 -1.04
C LEU A 3 9.41 -4.37 -0.59
N ILE A 4 9.87 -3.66 0.42
CA ILE A 4 9.09 -2.61 1.08
C ILE A 4 9.73 -1.25 0.83
N TYR A 5 8.90 -0.27 0.46
CA TYR A 5 9.29 1.13 0.38
C TYR A 5 8.51 1.89 1.44
N GLN A 6 9.20 2.43 2.44
CA GLN A 6 8.55 3.18 3.51
C GLN A 6 9.37 4.38 3.95
N ASN A 7 8.68 5.42 4.42
CA ASN A 7 9.30 6.63 4.97
C ASN A 7 8.61 7.02 6.27
N PRO A 8 9.35 7.64 7.20
CA PRO A 8 8.72 8.25 8.37
C PRO A 8 7.98 9.51 7.98
N THR A 9 6.98 9.87 8.78
CA THR A 9 6.24 11.11 8.61
C THR A 9 6.05 11.78 9.98
N ASP A 10 5.95 13.11 9.95
CA ASP A 10 5.67 13.90 11.16
C ASP A 10 4.18 14.04 11.44
N LEU A 11 3.32 13.54 10.53
CA LEU A 11 1.89 13.55 10.73
C LEU A 11 1.50 12.54 11.82
N SER A 12 0.37 12.80 12.47
CA SER A 12 -0.20 11.79 13.37
C SER A 12 -0.66 10.59 12.55
N HIS A 13 -0.90 9.47 13.21
CA HIS A 13 -1.37 8.26 12.56
C HIS A 13 -2.66 8.50 11.78
N GLU A 14 -3.63 9.19 12.39
CA GLU A 14 -4.91 9.50 11.75
C GLU A 14 -4.75 10.45 10.57
N GLU A 15 -3.94 11.51 10.75
CA GLU A 15 -3.68 12.46 9.66
C GLU A 15 -2.95 11.80 8.49
N ALA A 16 -2.02 10.90 8.77
CA ALA A 16 -1.29 10.18 7.73
C ALA A 16 -2.24 9.32 6.90
N ILE A 17 -3.17 8.61 7.54
CA ILE A 17 -4.15 7.79 6.84
C ILE A 17 -5.00 8.65 5.90
N GLU A 18 -5.52 9.78 6.39
CA GLU A 18 -6.33 10.68 5.58
C GLU A 18 -5.52 11.28 4.42
N ARG A 19 -4.27 11.63 4.68
CA ARG A 19 -3.41 12.21 3.65
C ARG A 19 -3.08 11.19 2.56
N VAL A 20 -2.86 9.92 2.92
CA VAL A 20 -2.66 8.86 1.93
C VAL A 20 -3.87 8.75 1.02
N LYS A 21 -5.07 8.77 1.58
CA LYS A 21 -6.31 8.71 0.80
C LYS A 21 -6.42 9.87 -0.18
N GLN A 22 -6.10 11.07 0.26
CA GLN A 22 -6.14 12.27 -0.58
C GLN A 22 -5.11 12.19 -1.72
N GLU A 23 -3.90 11.80 -1.40
CA GLU A 23 -2.82 11.70 -2.38
C GLU A 23 -3.08 10.61 -3.41
N LEU A 24 -3.67 9.49 -2.99
CA LEU A 24 -4.07 8.42 -3.91
C LEU A 24 -5.18 8.90 -4.87
N LYS A 25 -6.18 9.60 -4.33
CA LYS A 25 -7.28 10.12 -5.13
C LYS A 25 -6.78 11.06 -6.22
N ALA A 26 -5.82 11.92 -5.87
CA ALA A 26 -5.21 12.84 -6.83
C ALA A 26 -4.48 12.10 -7.96
N ARG A 27 -4.12 10.84 -7.75
CA ARG A 27 -3.41 9.99 -8.71
C ARG A 27 -4.29 8.90 -9.32
N ASN A 28 -5.61 9.05 -9.19
CA ASN A 28 -6.61 8.13 -9.73
C ASN A 28 -6.57 6.73 -9.11
N PHE A 29 -6.10 6.62 -7.87
CA PHE A 29 -6.20 5.40 -7.07
C PHE A 29 -7.29 5.58 -6.02
N GLY A 30 -7.95 4.47 -5.68
CA GLY A 30 -8.95 4.45 -4.61
C GLY A 30 -8.56 3.45 -3.53
N VAL A 31 -9.03 3.71 -2.31
CA VAL A 31 -8.91 2.76 -1.20
C VAL A 31 -10.14 1.88 -1.25
N LEU A 32 -9.92 0.59 -1.54
CA LEU A 32 -11.01 -0.39 -1.61
C LEU A 32 -11.36 -0.93 -0.24
N TRP A 33 -10.38 -1.01 0.65
CA TRP A 33 -10.56 -1.60 1.95
C TRP A 33 -9.54 -1.03 2.92
N GLU A 34 -9.99 -0.73 4.12
CA GLU A 34 -9.16 -0.24 5.20
C GLU A 34 -9.32 -1.19 6.38
N PHE A 35 -8.22 -1.73 6.89
CA PHE A 35 -8.25 -2.69 7.96
C PHE A 35 -7.35 -2.26 9.11
N ASP A 36 -7.97 -2.05 10.27
CA ASP A 36 -7.25 -1.70 11.50
C ASP A 36 -6.83 -2.97 12.22
N MET A 37 -5.59 -3.35 12.04
CA MET A 37 -5.04 -4.57 12.63
C MET A 37 -5.01 -4.49 14.16
N THR A 38 -4.67 -3.32 14.69
CA THR A 38 -4.60 -3.11 16.14
C THR A 38 -5.96 -3.34 16.78
N LYS A 39 -7.00 -2.76 16.16
CA LYS A 39 -8.37 -2.89 16.65
C LYS A 39 -8.84 -4.35 16.57
N LYS A 40 -8.51 -5.03 15.47
CA LYS A 40 -8.92 -6.42 15.29
C LYS A 40 -8.31 -7.33 16.34
N LEU A 41 -7.04 -7.14 16.64
CA LEU A 41 -6.35 -7.91 17.68
C LEU A 41 -6.92 -7.61 19.06
N ALA A 42 -7.27 -6.34 19.32
CA ALA A 42 -7.88 -5.95 20.59
C ALA A 42 -9.22 -6.64 20.84
N GLU A 43 -9.98 -6.96 19.79
CA GLU A 43 -11.22 -7.71 19.90
C GLU A 43 -11.01 -9.11 20.46
N HIS A 44 -9.79 -9.65 20.36
CA HIS A 44 -9.39 -10.94 20.87
C HIS A 44 -8.53 -10.81 22.13
N ASP A 45 -8.58 -9.65 22.80
CA ASP A 45 -7.80 -9.36 24.01
C ASP A 45 -6.29 -9.44 23.80
N LEU A 46 -5.85 -9.14 22.56
CA LEU A 46 -4.44 -9.11 22.19
C LEU A 46 -3.99 -7.67 21.95
N ASP A 47 -2.90 -7.29 22.62
CA ASP A 47 -2.32 -5.94 22.49
C ASP A 47 -1.12 -5.99 21.54
N LEU A 48 -1.25 -5.33 20.39
CA LEU A 48 -0.16 -5.28 19.42
C LEU A 48 1.00 -4.38 19.89
N GLY A 49 0.71 -3.41 20.74
CA GLY A 49 1.72 -2.43 21.16
C GLY A 49 2.09 -1.41 20.09
N ALA A 50 1.28 -1.30 19.04
CA ALA A 50 1.49 -0.38 17.93
C ALA A 50 0.14 -0.10 17.28
N LYS A 51 0.05 1.00 16.51
CA LYS A 51 -1.12 1.27 15.67
C LYS A 51 -0.75 0.82 14.26
N PHE A 52 -1.53 -0.05 13.66
CA PHE A 52 -1.25 -0.58 12.33
C PHE A 52 -2.52 -0.66 11.50
N VAL A 53 -2.57 0.10 10.41
CA VAL A 53 -3.70 0.10 9.48
C VAL A 53 -3.20 -0.31 8.09
N VAL A 54 -3.88 -1.27 7.48
CA VAL A 54 -3.62 -1.72 6.12
C VAL A 54 -4.63 -1.06 5.19
N LEU A 55 -4.16 -0.54 4.07
CA LEU A 55 -5.00 0.04 3.03
C LEU A 55 -4.82 -0.78 1.76
N GLU A 56 -5.90 -1.37 1.26
CA GLU A 56 -5.89 -2.05 -0.03
C GLU A 56 -6.30 -1.04 -1.10
N VAL A 57 -5.41 -0.77 -2.04
CA VAL A 57 -5.56 0.33 -2.99
C VAL A 57 -5.53 -0.18 -4.43
N CYS A 58 -6.26 0.49 -5.31
CA CYS A 58 -6.40 0.02 -6.68
C CYS A 58 -6.70 1.17 -7.66
N ASN A 59 -6.16 1.03 -8.86
CA ASN A 59 -6.62 1.74 -10.04
C ASN A 59 -7.30 0.69 -10.92
N PRO A 60 -8.64 0.77 -11.12
CA PRO A 60 -9.36 -0.28 -11.84
C PRO A 60 -8.88 -0.52 -13.26
N GLN A 61 -8.48 0.54 -13.96
CA GLN A 61 -8.02 0.41 -15.34
C GLN A 61 -6.71 -0.37 -15.41
N LYS A 62 -5.78 -0.07 -14.52
CA LYS A 62 -4.51 -0.79 -14.47
C LYS A 62 -4.70 -2.23 -14.00
N ALA A 63 -5.58 -2.45 -13.05
CA ALA A 63 -5.92 -3.80 -12.59
C ALA A 63 -6.51 -4.63 -13.75
N HIS A 64 -7.41 -4.04 -14.53
CA HIS A 64 -7.99 -4.70 -15.69
C HIS A 64 -6.93 -5.07 -16.73
N GLN A 65 -5.96 -4.18 -16.97
CA GLN A 65 -4.88 -4.43 -17.91
C GLN A 65 -4.04 -5.66 -17.50
N VAL A 66 -3.63 -5.72 -16.24
CA VAL A 66 -2.77 -6.82 -15.79
C VAL A 66 -3.53 -8.14 -15.68
N LEU A 67 -4.77 -8.10 -15.18
CA LEU A 67 -5.60 -9.29 -15.04
C LEU A 67 -5.98 -9.88 -16.40
N SER A 68 -6.13 -9.01 -17.42
CA SER A 68 -6.44 -9.47 -18.78
C SER A 68 -5.28 -10.21 -19.41
N LYS A 69 -4.06 -9.92 -18.97
CA LYS A 69 -2.87 -10.64 -19.46
C LYS A 69 -2.62 -11.93 -18.70
N ASP A 70 -2.77 -11.91 -17.39
CA ASP A 70 -2.57 -13.08 -16.55
C ASP A 70 -3.44 -12.96 -15.30
N ILE A 71 -4.47 -13.80 -15.25
CA ILE A 71 -5.43 -13.77 -14.13
C ILE A 71 -4.76 -14.09 -12.79
N ALA A 72 -3.64 -14.79 -12.80
CA ALA A 72 -2.92 -15.12 -11.56
C ALA A 72 -2.36 -13.89 -10.85
N VAL A 73 -2.20 -12.76 -11.54
CA VAL A 73 -1.80 -11.50 -10.91
C VAL A 73 -2.80 -11.09 -9.82
N GLY A 74 -4.04 -11.56 -9.93
CA GLY A 74 -5.06 -11.30 -8.93
C GLY A 74 -4.68 -11.71 -7.51
N TYR A 75 -3.75 -12.64 -7.35
CA TYR A 75 -3.23 -13.00 -6.03
C TYR A 75 -2.48 -11.86 -5.37
N PHE A 76 -1.95 -10.92 -6.15
CA PHE A 76 -1.21 -9.77 -5.64
C PHE A 76 -2.02 -8.49 -5.62
N LEU A 77 -3.28 -8.54 -6.06
CA LEU A 77 -4.15 -7.38 -6.09
C LEU A 77 -5.22 -7.49 -5.01
N PRO A 78 -5.71 -6.37 -4.44
CA PRO A 78 -5.23 -5.01 -4.67
C PRO A 78 -3.82 -4.77 -4.11
N CYS A 79 -3.22 -3.64 -4.49
CA CYS A 79 -1.92 -3.26 -3.94
C CYS A 79 -2.08 -2.88 -2.47
N LYS A 80 -1.05 -3.13 -1.68
CA LYS A 80 -1.10 -2.90 -0.24
C LYS A 80 -0.26 -1.70 0.14
N MET A 81 -0.86 -0.81 0.94
CA MET A 81 -0.14 0.23 1.67
C MET A 81 -0.39 0.03 3.16
N ALA A 82 0.50 0.55 3.98
CA ALA A 82 0.33 0.49 5.43
C ALA A 82 0.71 1.82 6.05
N VAL A 83 0.00 2.18 7.11
CA VAL A 83 0.34 3.31 7.98
C VAL A 83 0.41 2.76 9.38
N TYR A 84 1.58 2.87 10.01
CA TYR A 84 1.71 2.37 11.37
C TYR A 84 2.48 3.35 12.25
N GLU A 85 2.19 3.27 13.54
CA GLU A 85 2.90 4.04 14.55
C GLU A 85 3.46 3.09 15.59
N LYS A 86 4.75 3.18 15.83
CA LYS A 86 5.42 2.39 16.85
C LYS A 86 6.49 3.25 17.51
N ASP A 87 6.55 3.20 18.84
CA ASP A 87 7.54 3.94 19.62
C ASP A 87 7.52 5.44 19.31
N GLY A 88 6.32 5.99 19.06
CA GLY A 88 6.13 7.42 18.81
C GLY A 88 6.43 7.88 17.40
N GLN A 89 6.81 6.99 16.49
CA GLN A 89 7.08 7.34 15.09
C GLN A 89 6.06 6.71 14.16
N VAL A 90 5.50 7.53 13.27
CA VAL A 90 4.57 7.09 12.24
C VAL A 90 5.33 6.84 10.93
N PHE A 91 5.03 5.71 10.30
CA PHE A 91 5.60 5.33 9.01
C PHE A 91 4.48 5.08 8.01
N VAL A 92 4.76 5.44 6.76
CA VAL A 92 3.88 5.16 5.61
C VAL A 92 4.68 4.35 4.62
N GLY A 93 4.09 3.27 4.12
CA GLY A 93 4.82 2.41 3.19
C GLY A 93 3.93 1.61 2.27
N THR A 94 4.57 0.94 1.34
CA THR A 94 3.92 0.08 0.35
C THR A 94 4.82 -1.10 0.02
N ILE A 95 4.21 -2.19 -0.45
CA ILE A 95 4.96 -3.29 -1.06
C ILE A 95 5.21 -2.91 -2.52
N LYS A 96 6.43 -3.09 -2.99
CA LYS A 96 6.78 -2.75 -4.37
C LYS A 96 6.14 -3.72 -5.36
N PRO A 97 5.23 -3.25 -6.23
CA PRO A 97 4.58 -4.13 -7.21
C PRO A 97 5.55 -4.84 -8.15
N SER A 98 6.63 -4.17 -8.55
CA SER A 98 7.62 -4.76 -9.44
C SER A 98 8.27 -6.00 -8.84
N PHE A 99 8.50 -5.99 -7.53
CA PHE A 99 9.07 -7.15 -6.84
C PHE A 99 8.10 -8.33 -6.86
N LEU A 100 6.82 -8.07 -6.54
CA LEU A 100 5.81 -9.13 -6.51
C LEU A 100 5.57 -9.73 -7.89
N MET A 101 5.41 -8.88 -8.89
CA MET A 101 5.17 -9.33 -10.26
C MET A 101 6.36 -10.11 -10.83
N GLY A 102 7.58 -9.76 -10.41
CA GLY A 102 8.78 -10.46 -10.81
C GLY A 102 8.85 -11.91 -10.32
N GLN A 103 8.02 -12.28 -9.35
CA GLN A 103 7.98 -13.64 -8.82
C GLN A 103 7.10 -14.59 -9.66
N LEU A 104 6.32 -14.05 -10.60
CA LEU A 104 5.45 -14.87 -11.45
C LEU A 104 6.17 -15.29 -12.72
N PRO A 105 6.38 -16.60 -12.95
CA PRO A 105 7.02 -17.09 -14.17
C PRO A 105 6.20 -16.70 -15.41
N GLY A 106 6.88 -16.16 -16.42
CA GLY A 106 6.24 -15.84 -17.69
C GLY A 106 5.43 -14.55 -17.70
N LEU A 107 5.34 -13.86 -16.57
CA LEU A 107 4.67 -12.58 -16.53
C LEU A 107 5.63 -11.48 -16.99
N ASP A 108 5.29 -10.83 -18.10
CA ASP A 108 6.11 -9.76 -18.66
C ASP A 108 5.30 -8.47 -18.77
N MET A 109 5.24 -7.72 -17.67
CA MET A 109 4.54 -6.43 -17.61
C MET A 109 5.35 -5.43 -16.79
N PRO A 110 6.64 -5.23 -17.14
CA PRO A 110 7.49 -4.36 -16.32
C PRO A 110 7.03 -2.89 -16.36
N GLU A 111 6.45 -2.46 -17.46
CA GLU A 111 6.01 -1.07 -17.63
C GLU A 111 4.84 -0.73 -16.70
N ILE A 112 3.83 -1.60 -16.64
CA ILE A 112 2.66 -1.38 -15.78
C ILE A 112 3.07 -1.45 -14.31
N ALA A 113 3.90 -2.44 -13.95
CA ALA A 113 4.39 -2.59 -12.59
C ALA A 113 5.17 -1.34 -12.15
N ALA A 114 6.03 -0.82 -13.04
CA ALA A 114 6.82 0.38 -12.76
C ALA A 114 5.95 1.62 -12.61
N GLU A 115 4.92 1.77 -13.44
CA GLU A 115 3.99 2.90 -13.34
C GLU A 115 3.25 2.90 -12.01
N VAL A 116 2.71 1.75 -11.60
CA VAL A 116 2.00 1.62 -10.34
C VAL A 116 2.93 1.88 -9.17
N GLU A 117 4.12 1.30 -9.21
CA GLU A 117 5.11 1.48 -8.15
C GLU A 117 5.51 2.94 -7.99
N GLU A 118 5.73 3.65 -9.09
CA GLU A 118 6.07 5.07 -9.08
C GLU A 118 4.96 5.90 -8.41
N ILE A 119 3.70 5.58 -8.71
CA ILE A 119 2.56 6.28 -8.11
C ILE A 119 2.49 6.02 -6.61
N LEU A 120 2.68 4.77 -6.18
CA LEU A 120 2.64 4.43 -4.77
C LEU A 120 3.81 5.03 -4.01
N GLN A 121 5.01 5.01 -4.59
CA GLN A 121 6.17 5.65 -3.98
C GLN A 121 6.00 7.16 -3.88
N ALA A 122 5.44 7.79 -4.91
CA ALA A 122 5.15 9.23 -4.88
C ALA A 122 4.15 9.56 -3.76
N THR A 123 3.18 8.69 -3.55
CA THR A 123 2.21 8.85 -2.46
C THR A 123 2.91 8.78 -1.10
N VAL A 124 3.79 7.81 -0.91
CA VAL A 124 4.59 7.69 0.33
C VAL A 124 5.45 8.93 0.52
N ASP A 125 6.13 9.38 -0.55
CA ASP A 125 7.03 10.53 -0.48
C ASP A 125 6.31 11.83 -0.16
N ALA A 126 5.04 11.95 -0.57
CA ALA A 126 4.24 13.15 -0.30
C ALA A 126 4.00 13.36 1.20
N LEU A 127 4.12 12.32 2.01
CA LEU A 127 3.95 12.40 3.46
C LEU A 127 5.28 12.49 4.20
N ALA A 128 6.41 12.37 3.50
CA ALA A 128 7.72 12.43 4.12
C ALA A 128 7.94 13.78 4.80
N GLY A 129 8.46 13.73 6.02
CA GLY A 129 8.68 14.95 6.80
C GLY A 129 9.88 14.82 7.67
#